data_6a661e90bec3140c4a5892434b167e99
#
_entry.id   6a661e90bec3140c4a5892434b167e99
#
_cell.length_a   1.000
_cell.length_b   1.000
_cell.length_c   1.000
_cell.angle_alpha   90.00
_cell.angle_beta   90.00
_cell.angle_gamma   90.00
#
_symmetry.space_group_name_H-M   'P 1'
#
loop_
_entity.id
_entity.type
_entity.pdbx_description
1 polymer ?
#
loop_
_entity_poly.entity_id
_entity_poly.type
_entity_poly.pdbx_seq_one_letter_code
_entity_poly.pdbx_strand_id
1 'polypeptide(L)'
;MRPARCEEALHLGLALAHAHARQKQCLDERLGLWHGLDMADLLLLQVLAQALEGRLATMPLARALSLAPSALVRQSLPLEKTGWLAREAGAIRLKPAGRQLHGEAMQTFGAACAQAWRSVPLTDDLIAALHAQLDAVACSAAAATPSAPSASPRSER
;
A
#
# COMPACT_ATOMS: atom_id res chain seq x y z
N MET A 1 -14.73 27.38 2.72
CA MET A 1 -14.31 26.69 1.47
C MET A 1 -15.36 27.00 0.40
N ARG A 2 -14.97 27.45 -0.80
CA ARG A 2 -15.94 27.78 -1.87
C ARG A 2 -16.64 26.50 -2.35
N PRO A 3 -17.98 26.49 -2.57
CA PRO A 3 -18.74 25.29 -2.94
C PRO A 3 -18.19 24.58 -4.20
N ALA A 4 -17.72 25.34 -5.19
CA ALA A 4 -17.10 24.78 -6.40
C ALA A 4 -15.85 23.93 -6.11
N ARG A 5 -14.97 24.32 -5.16
CA ARG A 5 -13.81 23.52 -4.78
C ARG A 5 -14.16 22.19 -4.09
N CYS A 6 -15.30 22.16 -3.40
CA CYS A 6 -15.76 20.93 -2.76
C CYS A 6 -16.24 19.91 -3.79
N GLU A 7 -16.93 20.35 -4.82
CA GLU A 7 -17.42 19.51 -5.93
C GLU A 7 -16.26 18.98 -6.78
N GLU A 8 -15.30 19.82 -7.13
CA GLU A 8 -14.07 19.42 -7.84
C GLU A 8 -13.26 18.40 -7.04
N ALA A 9 -13.10 18.60 -5.74
CA ALA A 9 -12.40 17.66 -4.86
C ALA A 9 -13.13 16.31 -4.76
N LEU A 10 -14.47 16.31 -4.72
CA LEU A 10 -15.26 15.09 -4.75
C LEU A 10 -15.06 14.32 -6.06
N HIS A 11 -15.16 14.99 -7.20
CA HIS A 11 -14.96 14.37 -8.51
C HIS A 11 -13.55 13.79 -8.65
N LEU A 12 -12.52 14.53 -8.21
CA LEU A 12 -11.14 14.05 -8.22
C LEU A 12 -10.97 12.83 -7.31
N GLY A 13 -11.54 12.84 -6.10
CA GLY A 13 -11.50 11.72 -5.18
C GLY A 13 -12.15 10.46 -5.75
N LEU A 14 -13.32 10.60 -6.39
CA LEU A 14 -13.99 9.49 -7.07
C LEU A 14 -13.19 8.97 -8.26
N ALA A 15 -12.62 9.86 -9.08
CA ALA A 15 -11.77 9.47 -10.21
C ALA A 15 -10.54 8.68 -9.74
N LEU A 16 -9.87 9.14 -8.67
CA LEU A 16 -8.73 8.45 -8.07
C LEU A 16 -9.13 7.06 -7.53
N ALA A 17 -10.25 6.97 -6.83
CA ALA A 17 -10.76 5.70 -6.30
C ALA A 17 -11.07 4.71 -7.43
N HIS A 18 -11.72 5.15 -8.52
CA HIS A 18 -12.00 4.30 -9.68
C HIS A 18 -10.73 3.88 -10.42
N ALA A 19 -9.78 4.81 -10.63
CA ALA A 19 -8.50 4.51 -11.27
C ALA A 19 -7.73 3.47 -10.45
N HIS A 20 -7.64 3.66 -9.12
CA HIS A 20 -7.00 2.71 -8.21
C HIS A 20 -7.67 1.32 -8.27
N ALA A 21 -9.00 1.25 -8.20
CA ALA A 21 -9.72 -0.02 -8.23
C ALA A 21 -9.44 -0.82 -9.52
N ARG A 22 -9.46 -0.15 -10.69
CA ARG A 22 -9.16 -0.79 -11.98
C ARG A 22 -7.71 -1.21 -12.08
N GLN A 23 -6.78 -0.36 -11.66
CA GLN A 23 -5.36 -0.68 -11.66
C GLN A 23 -5.08 -1.87 -10.73
N LYS A 24 -5.64 -1.84 -9.53
CA LYS A 24 -5.51 -2.93 -8.56
C LYS A 24 -5.98 -4.26 -9.16
N GLN A 25 -7.17 -4.31 -9.77
CA GLN A 25 -7.69 -5.52 -10.38
C GLN A 25 -6.73 -6.08 -11.45
N CYS A 26 -6.29 -5.25 -12.39
CA CYS A 26 -5.35 -5.66 -13.44
C CYS A 26 -4.02 -6.16 -12.88
N LEU A 27 -3.54 -5.54 -11.80
CA LEU A 27 -2.28 -5.92 -11.15
C LEU A 27 -2.42 -7.22 -10.36
N ASP A 28 -3.51 -7.38 -9.61
CA ASP A 28 -3.78 -8.61 -8.85
C ASP A 28 -3.88 -9.83 -9.78
N GLU A 29 -4.53 -9.70 -10.94
CA GLU A 29 -4.60 -10.76 -11.94
C GLU A 29 -3.20 -11.16 -12.46
N ARG A 30 -2.34 -10.18 -12.78
CA ARG A 30 -0.98 -10.44 -13.29
C ARG A 30 -0.05 -10.97 -12.20
N LEU A 31 -0.07 -10.35 -11.03
CA LEU A 31 0.77 -10.76 -9.90
C LEU A 31 0.36 -12.13 -9.40
N GLY A 32 -0.94 -12.43 -9.34
CA GLY A 32 -1.47 -13.72 -8.96
C GLY A 32 -1.04 -14.83 -9.92
N LEU A 33 -1.14 -14.57 -11.23
CA LEU A 33 -0.79 -15.55 -12.26
C LEU A 33 0.71 -15.90 -12.27
N TRP A 34 1.58 -14.90 -12.13
CA TRP A 34 3.02 -15.11 -12.31
C TRP A 34 3.79 -15.29 -11.00
N HIS A 35 3.30 -14.74 -9.89
CA HIS A 35 4.04 -14.67 -8.63
C HIS A 35 3.27 -15.21 -7.42
N GLY A 36 1.97 -15.49 -7.57
CA GLY A 36 1.12 -15.90 -6.44
C GLY A 36 0.91 -14.79 -5.40
N LEU A 37 1.02 -13.52 -5.81
CA LEU A 37 0.89 -12.33 -4.98
C LEU A 37 -0.31 -11.50 -5.42
N ASP A 38 -0.83 -10.69 -4.51
CA ASP A 38 -1.68 -9.56 -4.86
C ASP A 38 -0.92 -8.22 -4.69
N MET A 39 -1.56 -7.11 -5.02
CA MET A 39 -0.96 -5.79 -4.89
C MET A 39 -0.66 -5.42 -3.43
N ALA A 40 -1.47 -5.88 -2.49
CA ALA A 40 -1.23 -5.63 -1.07
C ALA A 40 0.02 -6.38 -0.58
N ASP A 41 0.21 -7.62 -1.01
CA ASP A 41 1.41 -8.41 -0.73
C ASP A 41 2.66 -7.76 -1.32
N LEU A 42 2.58 -7.28 -2.57
CA LEU A 42 3.70 -6.58 -3.20
C LEU A 42 4.08 -5.32 -2.43
N LEU A 43 3.11 -4.52 -1.97
CA LEU A 43 3.36 -3.32 -1.17
C LEU A 43 4.01 -3.68 0.18
N LEU A 44 3.60 -4.76 0.82
CA LEU A 44 4.23 -5.26 2.05
C LEU A 44 5.70 -5.62 1.80
N LEU A 45 5.98 -6.39 0.74
CA LEU A 45 7.35 -6.76 0.37
C LEU A 45 8.18 -5.53 0.01
N GLN A 46 7.60 -4.54 -0.67
CA GLN A 46 8.26 -3.28 -1.06
C GLN A 46 8.69 -2.47 0.17
N VAL A 47 7.81 -2.27 1.16
CA VAL A 47 8.15 -1.54 2.38
C VAL A 47 9.27 -2.25 3.13
N LEU A 48 9.23 -3.57 3.22
CA LEU A 48 10.29 -4.35 3.85
C LEU A 48 11.59 -4.32 3.04
N ALA A 49 11.54 -4.34 1.71
CA ALA A 49 12.72 -4.26 0.86
C ALA A 49 13.48 -2.93 1.00
N GLN A 50 12.76 -1.85 1.30
CA GLN A 50 13.32 -0.52 1.57
C GLN A 50 13.80 -0.33 3.01
N ALA A 51 13.36 -1.20 3.93
CA ALA A 51 13.78 -1.12 5.33
C ALA A 51 15.22 -1.59 5.52
N LEU A 52 15.87 -1.04 6.55
CA LEU A 52 17.22 -1.46 6.95
C LEU A 52 17.24 -2.99 7.17
N GLU A 53 18.17 -3.68 6.52
CA GLU A 53 18.30 -5.15 6.56
C GLU A 53 17.02 -5.92 6.15
N GLY A 54 16.06 -5.25 5.50
CA GLY A 54 14.77 -5.84 5.14
C GLY A 54 13.88 -6.15 6.33
N ARG A 55 14.07 -5.45 7.47
CA ARG A 55 13.39 -5.72 8.73
C ARG A 55 12.70 -4.46 9.25
N LEU A 56 11.45 -4.61 9.69
CA LEU A 56 10.70 -3.52 10.30
C LEU A 56 9.83 -4.03 11.45
N ALA A 57 9.72 -3.25 12.50
CA ALA A 57 8.82 -3.55 13.61
C ALA A 57 7.35 -3.51 13.14
N THR A 58 6.50 -4.36 13.74
CA THR A 58 5.11 -4.57 13.32
C THR A 58 4.29 -3.27 13.31
N MET A 59 4.44 -2.41 14.31
CA MET A 59 3.67 -1.16 14.39
C MET A 59 4.07 -0.14 13.31
N PRO A 60 5.36 0.18 13.09
CA PRO A 60 5.79 1.03 11.97
C PRO A 60 5.36 0.46 10.60
N LEU A 61 5.47 -0.86 10.40
CA LEU A 61 5.08 -1.51 9.16
C LEU A 61 3.56 -1.39 8.91
N ALA A 62 2.74 -1.62 9.94
CA ALA A 62 1.29 -1.45 9.85
C ALA A 62 0.91 -0.01 9.50
N ARG A 63 1.59 0.98 10.10
CA ARG A 63 1.38 2.41 9.76
C ARG A 63 1.77 2.72 8.32
N ALA A 64 2.92 2.24 7.86
CA ALA A 64 3.38 2.47 6.48
C ALA A 64 2.41 1.91 5.44
N LEU A 65 1.72 0.81 5.77
CA LEU A 65 0.73 0.17 4.92
C LEU A 65 -0.71 0.65 5.17
N SER A 66 -0.91 1.57 6.11
CA SER A 66 -2.26 2.03 6.53
C SER A 66 -3.16 0.87 6.99
N LEU A 67 -2.58 -0.12 7.66
CA LEU A 67 -3.27 -1.31 8.15
C LEU A 67 -3.40 -1.32 9.68
N ALA A 68 -4.46 -1.94 10.18
CA ALA A 68 -4.50 -2.36 11.58
C ALA A 68 -3.45 -3.48 11.82
N PRO A 69 -2.80 -3.55 12.99
CA PRO A 69 -1.80 -4.58 13.28
C PRO A 69 -2.30 -6.00 13.09
N SER A 70 -3.57 -6.27 13.41
CA SER A 70 -4.21 -7.57 13.18
C SER A 70 -4.37 -7.92 11.72
N ALA A 71 -4.65 -6.93 10.86
CA ALA A 71 -4.73 -7.11 9.42
C ALA A 71 -3.35 -7.42 8.82
N LEU A 72 -2.30 -6.71 9.26
CA LEU A 72 -0.93 -6.99 8.86
C LEU A 72 -0.51 -8.42 9.24
N VAL A 73 -0.81 -8.86 10.45
CA VAL A 73 -0.51 -10.24 10.88
C VAL A 73 -1.21 -11.25 9.96
N ARG A 74 -2.49 -11.04 9.67
CA ARG A 74 -3.26 -11.93 8.79
C ARG A 74 -2.71 -11.96 7.37
N GLN A 75 -2.29 -10.82 6.82
CA GLN A 75 -1.67 -10.72 5.50
C GLN A 75 -0.28 -11.39 5.46
N SER A 76 0.54 -11.24 6.51
CA SER A 76 1.89 -11.80 6.54
C SER A 76 1.92 -13.33 6.72
N LEU A 77 0.87 -13.96 7.23
CA LEU A 77 0.83 -15.40 7.50
C LEU A 77 1.03 -16.29 6.25
N PRO A 78 0.36 -16.06 5.11
CA PRO A 78 0.60 -16.82 3.90
C PRO A 78 2.04 -16.67 3.40
N LEU A 79 2.57 -15.44 3.42
CA LEU A 79 3.92 -15.12 2.95
C LEU A 79 5.01 -15.72 3.85
N GLU A 80 4.73 -15.88 5.15
CA GLU A 80 5.60 -16.60 6.07
C GLU A 80 5.60 -18.11 5.77
N LYS A 81 4.43 -18.70 5.53
CA LYS A 81 4.27 -20.11 5.20
C LYS A 81 5.01 -20.50 3.91
N THR A 82 5.03 -19.61 2.92
CA THR A 82 5.79 -19.81 1.68
C THR A 82 7.29 -19.58 1.86
N GLY A 83 7.72 -19.08 3.02
CA GLY A 83 9.13 -18.85 3.32
C GLY A 83 9.69 -17.53 2.75
N TRP A 84 8.84 -16.61 2.32
CA TRP A 84 9.25 -15.29 1.80
C TRP A 84 9.50 -14.27 2.91
N LEU A 85 8.79 -14.42 4.02
CA LEU A 85 8.94 -13.59 5.23
C LEU A 85 9.36 -14.47 6.43
N ALA A 86 9.86 -13.81 7.46
CA ALA A 86 9.99 -14.35 8.81
C ALA A 86 9.35 -13.38 9.79
N ARG A 87 8.50 -13.89 10.68
CA ARG A 87 8.00 -13.13 11.82
C ARG A 87 8.89 -13.38 13.01
N GLU A 88 9.39 -12.30 13.57
CA GLU A 88 10.20 -12.27 14.76
C GLU A 88 9.42 -11.62 15.91
N ALA A 89 9.92 -11.67 17.14
CA ALA A 89 9.26 -11.00 18.25
C ALA A 89 9.10 -9.49 17.96
N GLY A 90 7.87 -9.07 17.66
CA GLY A 90 7.51 -7.67 17.39
C GLY A 90 7.98 -7.10 16.05
N ALA A 91 8.51 -7.92 15.12
CA ALA A 91 9.00 -7.47 13.82
C ALA A 91 8.71 -8.49 12.71
N ILE A 92 8.77 -8.02 11.47
CA ILE A 92 8.72 -8.84 10.24
C ILE A 92 9.98 -8.57 9.44
N ARG A 93 10.57 -9.63 8.90
CA ARG A 93 11.77 -9.57 8.07
C ARG A 93 11.55 -10.25 6.73
N LEU A 94 12.04 -9.59 5.68
CA LEU A 94 12.09 -10.12 4.32
C LEU A 94 13.24 -11.13 4.20
N LYS A 95 12.93 -12.35 3.80
CA LYS A 95 13.93 -13.39 3.55
C LYS A 95 14.58 -13.23 2.16
N PRO A 96 15.74 -13.85 1.88
CA PRO A 96 16.38 -13.78 0.56
C PRO A 96 15.44 -14.20 -0.59
N ALA A 97 14.69 -15.29 -0.42
CA ALA A 97 13.71 -15.74 -1.41
C ALA A 97 12.57 -14.70 -1.63
N GLY A 98 12.10 -14.04 -0.56
CA GLY A 98 11.12 -12.97 -0.67
C GLY A 98 11.69 -11.72 -1.36
N ARG A 99 12.97 -11.42 -1.19
CA ARG A 99 13.65 -10.32 -1.89
C ARG A 99 13.77 -10.59 -3.39
N GLN A 100 14.09 -11.82 -3.77
CA GLN A 100 14.11 -12.23 -5.18
C GLN A 100 12.73 -12.10 -5.80
N LEU A 101 11.71 -12.71 -5.18
CA LEU A 101 10.31 -12.62 -5.62
C LEU A 101 9.83 -11.18 -5.77
N HIS A 102 10.15 -10.32 -4.78
CA HIS A 102 9.86 -8.90 -4.85
C HIS A 102 10.47 -8.25 -6.10
N GLY A 103 11.74 -8.53 -6.41
CA GLY A 103 12.40 -7.99 -7.61
C GLY A 103 11.69 -8.40 -8.90
N GLU A 104 11.32 -9.66 -9.04
CA GLU A 104 10.59 -10.20 -10.19
C GLU A 104 9.17 -9.60 -10.30
N ALA A 105 8.44 -9.52 -9.18
CA ALA A 105 7.11 -8.92 -9.12
C ALA A 105 7.13 -7.42 -9.44
N MET A 106 8.17 -6.69 -9.02
CA MET A 106 8.35 -5.28 -9.36
C MET A 106 8.57 -5.05 -10.87
N GLN A 107 9.23 -5.97 -11.58
CA GLN A 107 9.35 -5.91 -13.04
C GLN A 107 7.98 -6.08 -13.70
N THR A 108 7.19 -7.04 -13.25
CA THR A 108 5.81 -7.27 -13.74
C THR A 108 4.93 -6.04 -13.46
N PHE A 109 5.02 -5.47 -12.26
CA PHE A 109 4.31 -4.26 -11.87
C PHE A 109 4.71 -3.07 -12.75
N GLY A 110 6.02 -2.84 -12.94
CA GLY A 110 6.53 -1.76 -13.78
C GLY A 110 6.07 -1.85 -15.24
N ALA A 111 6.10 -3.06 -15.82
CA ALA A 111 5.62 -3.30 -17.18
C ALA A 111 4.10 -3.03 -17.32
N ALA A 112 3.31 -3.42 -16.31
CA ALA A 112 1.87 -3.15 -16.29
C ALA A 112 1.57 -1.65 -16.16
N CYS A 113 2.30 -0.94 -15.31
CA CYS A 113 2.20 0.52 -15.20
C CYS A 113 2.57 1.21 -16.50
N ALA A 114 3.70 0.87 -17.11
CA ALA A 114 4.13 1.44 -18.39
C ALA A 114 3.08 1.22 -19.50
N GLN A 115 2.42 0.07 -19.49
CA GLN A 115 1.33 -0.20 -20.45
C GLN A 115 0.10 0.67 -20.18
N ALA A 116 -0.30 0.81 -18.91
CA ALA A 116 -1.47 1.61 -18.52
C ALA A 116 -1.31 3.09 -18.86
N TRP A 117 -0.09 3.61 -18.71
CA TRP A 117 0.22 5.02 -18.96
C TRP A 117 0.64 5.34 -20.41
N ARG A 118 0.74 4.34 -21.28
CA ARG A 118 1.26 4.52 -22.65
C ARG A 118 0.52 5.57 -23.49
N SER A 119 -0.80 5.70 -23.29
CA SER A 119 -1.65 6.64 -24.03
C SER A 119 -1.85 7.98 -23.32
N VAL A 120 -1.28 8.14 -22.13
CA VAL A 120 -1.40 9.38 -21.35
C VAL A 120 -0.15 10.22 -21.61
N PRO A 121 -0.28 11.48 -22.05
CA PRO A 121 0.86 12.35 -22.26
C PRO A 121 1.45 12.78 -20.90
N LEU A 122 2.42 12.03 -20.41
CA LEU A 122 3.13 12.32 -19.18
C LEU A 122 4.45 13.00 -19.48
N THR A 123 4.64 14.21 -18.96
CA THR A 123 5.94 14.87 -18.88
C THR A 123 6.56 14.64 -17.51
N ASP A 124 7.88 14.75 -17.39
CA ASP A 124 8.57 14.57 -16.09
C ASP A 124 8.05 15.54 -15.02
N ASP A 125 7.76 16.80 -15.41
CA ASP A 125 7.18 17.80 -14.51
C ASP A 125 5.79 17.40 -14.01
N LEU A 126 4.95 16.84 -14.89
CA LEU A 126 3.61 16.37 -14.51
C LEU A 126 3.70 15.16 -13.57
N ILE A 127 4.61 14.23 -13.82
CA ILE A 127 4.86 13.07 -12.96
C ILE A 127 5.30 13.55 -11.57
N ALA A 128 6.25 14.46 -11.51
CA ALA A 128 6.73 15.02 -10.24
C ALA A 128 5.63 15.76 -9.47
N ALA A 129 4.82 16.56 -10.17
CA ALA A 129 3.68 17.26 -9.57
C ALA A 129 2.62 16.29 -9.04
N LEU A 130 2.29 15.24 -9.78
CA LEU A 130 1.34 14.21 -9.35
C LEU A 130 1.84 13.46 -8.11
N HIS A 131 3.12 13.07 -8.08
CA HIS A 131 3.71 12.43 -6.89
C HIS A 131 3.57 13.32 -5.67
N ALA A 132 3.99 14.59 -5.75
CA ALA A 132 3.90 15.53 -4.65
C ALA A 132 2.46 15.72 -4.13
N GLN A 133 1.47 15.77 -5.03
CA GLN A 133 0.06 15.91 -4.65
C GLN A 133 -0.50 14.63 -4.00
N LEU A 134 -0.17 13.45 -4.53
CA LEU A 134 -0.59 12.18 -3.95
C LEU A 134 -0.01 11.97 -2.56
N ASP A 135 1.27 12.30 -2.36
CA ASP A 135 1.93 12.25 -1.04
C ASP A 135 1.25 13.20 -0.04
N ALA A 136 0.93 14.43 -0.47
CA ALA A 136 0.22 15.39 0.37
C ALA A 136 -1.18 14.90 0.77
N VAL A 137 -1.93 14.28 -0.15
CA VAL A 137 -3.24 13.68 0.13
C VAL A 137 -3.11 12.51 1.10
N ALA A 138 -2.11 11.64 0.92
CA ALA A 138 -1.87 10.50 1.80
C ALA A 138 -1.53 10.97 3.23
N CYS A 139 -0.68 11.98 3.38
CA CYS A 139 -0.34 12.58 4.67
C CYS A 139 -1.56 13.21 5.36
N SER A 140 -2.38 13.96 4.61
CA SER A 140 -3.60 14.59 5.13
C SER A 140 -4.63 13.55 5.59
N ALA A 141 -4.82 12.49 4.82
CA ALA A 141 -5.76 11.42 5.16
C ALA A 141 -5.31 10.67 6.44
N ALA A 142 -4.01 10.44 6.61
CA ALA A 142 -3.45 9.82 7.81
C ALA A 142 -3.68 10.67 9.07
N ALA A 143 -3.61 12.00 8.94
CA ALA A 143 -3.85 12.94 10.05
C ALA A 143 -5.33 13.07 10.41
N ALA A 144 -6.23 12.82 9.47
CA ALA A 144 -7.68 12.93 9.64
C ALA A 144 -8.36 11.70 10.25
N THR A 145 -7.61 10.59 10.46
CA THR A 145 -8.18 9.37 11.05
C THR A 145 -8.52 9.63 12.53
N PRO A 146 -9.81 9.66 12.94
CA PRO A 146 -10.16 9.93 14.32
C PRO A 146 -9.61 8.81 15.22
N SER A 147 -8.94 9.18 16.31
CA SER A 147 -8.63 8.25 17.38
C SER A 147 -9.93 7.60 17.85
N ALA A 148 -9.99 6.27 17.88
CA ALA A 148 -11.13 5.55 18.38
C ALA A 148 -11.48 6.08 19.79
N PRO A 149 -12.78 6.38 20.06
CA PRO A 149 -13.16 6.83 21.39
C PRO A 149 -12.78 5.74 22.41
N SER A 150 -12.00 6.14 23.41
CA SER A 150 -11.69 5.28 24.55
C SER A 150 -13.02 4.83 25.18
N ALA A 151 -13.28 3.54 25.12
CA ALA A 151 -14.44 2.95 25.81
C ALA A 151 -14.34 3.28 27.29
N SER A 152 -15.17 4.20 27.78
CA SER A 152 -15.35 4.46 29.18
C SER A 152 -15.87 3.16 29.83
N PRO A 153 -15.31 2.71 30.97
CA PRO A 153 -15.83 1.58 31.68
C PRO A 153 -17.23 1.92 32.17
N ARG A 154 -18.23 1.13 31.76
CA ARG A 154 -19.57 1.21 32.33
C ARG A 154 -19.45 0.92 33.80
N SER A 155 -19.75 1.93 34.62
CA SER A 155 -19.97 1.78 36.03
C SER A 155 -21.22 0.91 36.21
N GLU A 156 -21.04 -0.33 36.63
CA GLU A 156 -22.13 -1.16 37.12
C GLU A 156 -22.58 -0.61 38.48
N ARG A 157 -23.90 -0.33 38.62
CA ARG A 157 -24.65 -0.25 39.87
C ARG A 157 -25.73 -1.32 39.85
#